data_ba231ab7d6d9e7e0fd15da0cf234db65
#
_entry.id   ba231ab7d6d9e7e0fd15da0cf234db65
#
_cell.length_a   1.000
_cell.length_b   1.000
_cell.length_c   1.000
_cell.angle_alpha   90.00
_cell.angle_beta   90.00
_cell.angle_gamma   90.00
#
_symmetry.space_group_name_H-M   'P 1'
#
loop_
_entity.id
_entity.type
_entity.pdbx_description
1 polymer ?
#
loop_
_entity_poly.entity_id
_entity_poly.type
_entity_poly.pdbx_seq_one_letter_code
_entity_poly.pdbx_strand_id
1 'polypeptide(L)'
;MRKMIALLLTALMVLALTACGGDGGSKDTGLPGVDMKSTEVQAVTSDRAELAVLNETFATYLGGLNYFTIDEPQSKMTYADLKAHIGVDCSEYRYDADYQRGIYTWYAAEDEACALNLFFGDDGKLVAAGAYNLDV
;
A
#
# COMPACT_ATOMS: atom_id res chain seq x y z
N MET A 1 33.41 -14.95 47.62
CA MET A 1 32.18 -14.20 47.40
C MET A 1 32.26 -13.37 46.12
N ARG A 2 32.63 -13.94 44.99
CA ARG A 2 32.80 -13.21 43.73
C ARG A 2 32.19 -13.94 42.51
N LYS A 3 31.26 -14.87 42.73
CA LYS A 3 30.68 -15.71 41.64
C LYS A 3 29.14 -15.65 41.54
N MET A 4 28.49 -14.73 42.22
CA MET A 4 27.02 -14.64 42.19
C MET A 4 26.44 -13.38 41.53
N ILE A 5 27.25 -12.54 40.89
CA ILE A 5 26.76 -11.30 40.25
C ILE A 5 26.62 -11.43 38.73
N ALA A 6 27.10 -12.53 38.16
CA ALA A 6 27.07 -12.72 36.71
C ALA A 6 25.80 -13.40 36.16
N LEU A 7 24.84 -13.79 37.01
CA LEU A 7 23.67 -14.57 36.59
C LEU A 7 22.36 -13.76 36.59
N LEU A 8 22.43 -12.47 36.94
CA LEU A 8 21.25 -11.62 37.01
C LEU A 8 21.11 -10.62 35.86
N LEU A 9 22.05 -10.59 34.94
CA LEU A 9 22.03 -9.68 33.78
C LEU A 9 21.56 -10.32 32.46
N THR A 10 21.34 -11.64 32.46
CA THR A 10 20.86 -12.35 31.23
C THR A 10 19.36 -12.59 31.20
N ALA A 11 18.65 -12.24 32.25
CA ALA A 11 17.19 -12.45 32.31
C ALA A 11 16.33 -11.25 31.87
N LEU A 12 16.94 -10.12 31.51
CA LEU A 12 16.19 -8.90 31.18
C LEU A 12 16.16 -8.56 29.68
N MET A 13 16.67 -9.42 28.80
CA MET A 13 16.66 -9.17 27.35
C MET A 13 15.70 -10.05 26.54
N VAL A 14 14.79 -10.78 27.16
CA VAL A 14 13.86 -11.66 26.44
C VAL A 14 12.41 -11.18 26.48
N LEU A 15 12.13 -10.00 27.03
CA LEU A 15 10.76 -9.50 27.18
C LEU A 15 10.39 -8.35 26.22
N ALA A 16 11.17 -8.12 25.15
CA ALA A 16 10.88 -7.06 24.20
C ALA A 16 10.45 -7.54 22.80
N LEU A 17 10.06 -8.82 22.63
CA LEU A 17 9.71 -9.37 21.32
C LEU A 17 8.30 -9.97 21.23
N THR A 18 7.43 -9.69 22.16
CA THR A 18 6.03 -10.15 22.10
C THR A 18 5.00 -9.03 22.12
N ALA A 19 5.28 -7.94 21.43
CA ALA A 19 4.30 -6.90 21.17
C ALA A 19 4.04 -6.75 19.68
N CYS A 20 3.95 -7.86 18.96
CA CYS A 20 3.43 -7.90 17.60
C CYS A 20 2.32 -8.95 17.50
N GLY A 21 1.37 -8.85 18.44
CA GLY A 21 0.10 -9.54 18.40
C GLY A 21 -0.94 -8.63 17.79
N GLY A 22 -0.82 -8.29 16.51
CA GLY A 22 -1.88 -7.71 15.73
C GLY A 22 -2.84 -8.82 15.35
N ASP A 23 -3.81 -9.07 16.21
CA ASP A 23 -4.93 -9.96 15.91
C ASP A 23 -5.87 -9.20 14.98
N GLY A 24 -5.90 -9.59 13.74
CA GLY A 24 -6.81 -9.08 12.73
C GLY A 24 -6.39 -9.59 11.37
N GLY A 25 -7.18 -10.47 10.76
CA GLY A 25 -6.96 -11.06 9.44
C GLY A 25 -6.89 -10.06 8.29
N SER A 26 -6.16 -8.99 8.48
CA SER A 26 -5.67 -8.10 7.45
C SER A 26 -4.61 -8.88 6.69
N LYS A 27 -4.90 -9.27 5.47
CA LYS A 27 -3.87 -9.68 4.54
C LYS A 27 -2.84 -8.57 4.55
N ASP A 28 -1.60 -8.94 4.86
CA ASP A 28 -0.49 -8.01 4.93
C ASP A 28 -0.37 -7.27 3.59
N THR A 29 -0.85 -6.04 3.58
CA THR A 29 -0.80 -5.19 2.38
C THR A 29 0.59 -4.62 2.16
N GLY A 30 1.51 -4.87 3.10
CA GLY A 30 2.84 -4.29 3.07
C GLY A 30 2.90 -2.80 3.39
N LEU A 31 1.84 -2.24 3.99
CA LEU A 31 1.79 -0.85 4.44
C LEU A 31 1.88 -0.76 5.97
N PRO A 32 3.09 -0.79 6.55
CA PRO A 32 3.26 -0.74 8.00
C PRO A 32 2.78 0.61 8.56
N GLY A 33 2.06 0.58 9.67
CA GLY A 33 1.59 1.78 10.36
C GLY A 33 0.35 2.43 9.76
N VAL A 34 -0.24 1.83 8.74
CA VAL A 34 -1.48 2.31 8.12
C VAL A 34 -2.68 1.58 8.70
N ASP A 35 -3.68 2.33 9.14
CA ASP A 35 -4.99 1.76 9.50
C ASP A 35 -5.81 1.48 8.24
N MET A 36 -5.88 0.21 7.88
CA MET A 36 -6.53 -0.26 6.64
C MET A 36 -8.04 -0.06 6.60
N LYS A 37 -8.66 0.36 7.68
CA LYS A 37 -10.11 0.65 7.75
C LYS A 37 -10.42 2.12 8.02
N SER A 38 -9.40 2.96 8.15
CA SER A 38 -9.57 4.40 8.30
C SER A 38 -10.06 5.04 7.00
N THR A 39 -11.13 5.81 7.11
CA THR A 39 -11.67 6.62 6.00
C THR A 39 -10.93 7.96 5.85
N GLU A 40 -10.04 8.28 6.79
CA GLU A 40 -9.17 9.44 6.68
C GLU A 40 -7.99 9.14 5.77
N VAL A 41 -7.53 10.18 5.07
CA VAL A 41 -6.32 10.06 4.23
C VAL A 41 -5.10 9.92 5.13
N GLN A 42 -4.32 8.88 4.88
CA GLN A 42 -3.09 8.58 5.60
C GLN A 42 -1.91 8.67 4.67
N ALA A 43 -0.91 9.46 5.02
CA ALA A 43 0.36 9.50 4.30
C ALA A 43 1.11 8.16 4.50
N VAL A 44 1.55 7.56 3.41
CA VAL A 44 2.29 6.29 3.42
C VAL A 44 3.77 6.54 3.19
N THR A 45 4.10 7.27 2.12
CA THR A 45 5.47 7.64 1.82
C THR A 45 5.57 9.09 1.36
N SER A 46 6.75 9.71 1.57
CA SER A 46 7.08 10.99 0.98
C SER A 46 7.69 10.87 -0.42
N ASP A 47 8.14 9.67 -0.79
CA ASP A 47 8.66 9.41 -2.12
C ASP A 47 7.51 9.40 -3.14
N ARG A 48 7.80 9.88 -4.33
CA ARG A 48 6.83 9.94 -5.41
C ARG A 48 7.34 9.16 -6.61
N ALA A 49 6.41 8.66 -7.41
CA ALA A 49 6.75 7.90 -8.61
C ALA A 49 7.09 8.83 -9.78
N GLU A 50 7.93 8.38 -10.68
CA GLU A 50 8.17 9.08 -11.93
C GLU A 50 6.89 9.08 -12.79
N LEU A 51 6.56 10.23 -13.39
CA LEU A 51 5.37 10.40 -14.22
C LEU A 51 5.33 9.38 -15.38
N ALA A 52 6.49 9.14 -15.98
CA ALA A 52 6.63 8.16 -17.07
C ALA A 52 6.24 6.75 -16.63
N VAL A 53 6.60 6.35 -15.41
CA VAL A 53 6.24 5.04 -14.85
C VAL A 53 4.74 4.95 -14.56
N LEU A 54 4.13 6.02 -14.05
CA LEU A 54 2.68 6.07 -13.83
C LEU A 54 1.90 5.97 -15.15
N ASN A 55 2.33 6.68 -16.18
CA ASN A 55 1.74 6.61 -17.52
C ASN A 55 1.85 5.20 -18.11
N GLU A 56 3.04 4.59 -18.04
CA GLU A 56 3.26 3.22 -18.50
C GLU A 56 2.40 2.22 -17.72
N THR A 57 2.33 2.36 -16.40
CA THR A 57 1.51 1.50 -15.55
C THR A 57 0.05 1.55 -15.97
N PHE A 58 -0.49 2.74 -16.13
CA PHE A 58 -1.88 2.90 -16.53
C PHE A 58 -2.14 2.36 -17.94
N ALA A 59 -1.32 2.71 -18.92
CA ALA A 59 -1.50 2.30 -20.30
C ALA A 59 -1.28 0.79 -20.52
N THR A 60 -0.21 0.24 -19.93
CA THR A 60 0.23 -1.13 -20.23
C THR A 60 -0.42 -2.16 -19.31
N TYR A 61 -0.44 -1.89 -18.01
CA TYR A 61 -0.92 -2.86 -17.02
C TYR A 61 -2.41 -2.77 -16.76
N LEU A 62 -2.97 -1.58 -16.88
CA LEU A 62 -4.37 -1.33 -16.58
C LEU A 62 -5.23 -1.20 -17.84
N GLY A 63 -4.60 -1.17 -19.02
CA GLY A 63 -5.29 -1.19 -20.31
C GLY A 63 -6.08 0.09 -20.62
N GLY A 64 -5.71 1.22 -20.03
CA GLY A 64 -6.45 2.48 -20.20
C GLY A 64 -7.87 2.43 -19.68
N LEU A 65 -8.12 1.66 -18.64
CA LEU A 65 -9.45 1.31 -18.14
C LEU A 65 -10.27 2.53 -17.73
N ASN A 66 -11.51 2.54 -18.16
CA ASN A 66 -12.54 3.37 -17.60
C ASN A 66 -12.79 3.01 -16.13
N TYR A 67 -13.02 3.99 -15.33
CA TYR A 67 -13.16 4.04 -13.88
C TYR A 67 -13.96 2.93 -13.17
N PHE A 68 -14.65 2.02 -13.86
CA PHE A 68 -15.74 1.27 -13.23
C PHE A 68 -15.70 -0.24 -13.36
N THR A 69 -14.85 -0.81 -14.19
CA THR A 69 -14.79 -2.28 -14.32
C THR A 69 -13.39 -2.71 -14.69
N ILE A 70 -12.82 -3.53 -13.85
CA ILE A 70 -11.57 -4.22 -14.15
C ILE A 70 -11.92 -5.65 -14.53
N ASP A 71 -11.67 -5.98 -15.78
CA ASP A 71 -11.80 -7.33 -16.29
C ASP A 71 -10.52 -8.14 -16.02
N GLU A 72 -10.60 -9.45 -16.20
CA GLU A 72 -9.38 -10.27 -16.23
C GLU A 72 -8.51 -9.92 -17.46
N PRO A 73 -7.16 -9.88 -17.34
CA PRO A 73 -6.34 -10.37 -16.22
C PRO A 73 -6.05 -9.37 -15.10
N GLN A 74 -6.44 -8.10 -15.23
CA GLN A 74 -6.08 -7.02 -14.32
C GLN A 74 -6.60 -7.25 -12.89
N SER A 75 -7.78 -7.87 -12.76
CA SER A 75 -8.37 -8.21 -11.47
C SER A 75 -7.52 -9.18 -10.61
N LYS A 76 -6.51 -9.80 -11.21
CA LYS A 76 -5.57 -10.68 -10.50
C LYS A 76 -4.36 -9.95 -9.93
N MET A 77 -4.13 -8.70 -10.35
CA MET A 77 -3.02 -7.90 -9.86
C MET A 77 -3.21 -7.55 -8.40
N THR A 78 -2.15 -7.66 -7.63
CA THR A 78 -2.10 -7.26 -6.23
C THR A 78 -1.40 -5.91 -6.08
N TYR A 79 -1.55 -5.30 -4.90
CA TYR A 79 -0.78 -4.11 -4.55
C TYR A 79 0.73 -4.35 -4.71
N ALA A 80 1.22 -5.51 -4.26
CA ALA A 80 2.64 -5.85 -4.33
C ALA A 80 3.16 -5.92 -5.77
N ASP A 81 2.36 -6.45 -6.70
CA ASP A 81 2.74 -6.54 -8.12
C ASP A 81 2.90 -5.14 -8.72
N LEU A 82 1.91 -4.27 -8.48
CA LEU A 82 1.93 -2.91 -9.01
C LEU A 82 2.98 -2.03 -8.34
N LYS A 83 3.15 -2.16 -7.02
CA LYS A 83 4.25 -1.50 -6.31
C LYS A 83 5.62 -1.91 -6.85
N ALA A 84 5.84 -3.19 -7.13
CA ALA A 84 7.12 -3.66 -7.68
C ALA A 84 7.42 -3.05 -9.04
N HIS A 85 6.39 -2.82 -9.87
CA HIS A 85 6.54 -2.14 -11.16
C HIS A 85 6.76 -0.63 -11.00
N ILE A 86 5.95 0.03 -10.15
CA ILE A 86 6.04 1.47 -9.90
C ILE A 86 7.35 1.84 -9.18
N GLY A 87 7.86 0.95 -8.34
CA GLY A 87 9.16 1.10 -7.66
C GLY A 87 9.10 1.76 -6.29
N VAL A 88 7.96 2.32 -5.90
CA VAL A 88 7.75 3.02 -4.62
C VAL A 88 6.36 2.68 -4.06
N ASP A 89 6.21 2.72 -2.74
CA ASP A 89 4.89 2.61 -2.11
C ASP A 89 3.97 3.76 -2.53
N CYS A 90 2.67 3.57 -2.42
CA CYS A 90 1.72 4.65 -2.65
C CYS A 90 2.02 5.84 -1.74
N SER A 91 1.70 7.03 -2.21
CA SER A 91 1.89 8.27 -1.44
C SER A 91 0.90 8.37 -0.30
N GLU A 92 -0.34 7.95 -0.55
CA GLU A 92 -1.45 8.02 0.39
C GLU A 92 -2.35 6.79 0.30
N TYR A 93 -3.00 6.50 1.42
CA TYR A 93 -4.01 5.45 1.53
C TYR A 93 -5.24 5.99 2.27
N ARG A 94 -6.42 5.55 1.86
CA ARG A 94 -7.66 5.67 2.64
C ARG A 94 -8.60 4.51 2.36
N TYR A 95 -9.52 4.24 3.26
CA TYR A 95 -10.56 3.25 3.06
C TYR A 95 -11.87 3.91 2.63
N ASP A 96 -12.48 3.35 1.60
CA ASP A 96 -13.81 3.73 1.14
C ASP A 96 -14.82 2.72 1.72
N ALA A 97 -15.48 3.11 2.81
CA ALA A 97 -16.38 2.22 3.54
C ALA A 97 -17.67 1.92 2.76
N ASP A 98 -18.11 2.84 1.89
CA ASP A 98 -19.33 2.66 1.11
C ASP A 98 -19.18 1.56 0.06
N TYR A 99 -17.99 1.45 -0.51
CA TYR A 99 -17.66 0.44 -1.51
C TYR A 99 -16.77 -0.69 -0.99
N GLN A 100 -16.41 -0.69 0.29
CA GLN A 100 -15.58 -1.71 0.96
C GLN A 100 -14.26 -1.97 0.22
N ARG A 101 -13.51 -0.91 -0.05
CA ARG A 101 -12.26 -0.97 -0.81
C ARG A 101 -11.21 0.00 -0.28
N GLY A 102 -9.96 -0.38 -0.38
CA GLY A 102 -8.82 0.50 -0.14
C GLY A 102 -8.50 1.33 -1.37
N ILE A 103 -8.21 2.61 -1.19
CA ILE A 103 -7.78 3.54 -2.22
C ILE A 103 -6.31 3.87 -1.98
N TYR A 104 -5.47 3.49 -2.92
CA TYR A 104 -4.03 3.69 -2.93
C TYR A 104 -3.70 4.73 -3.98
N THR A 105 -3.12 5.84 -3.57
CA THR A 105 -2.81 6.98 -4.45
C THR A 105 -1.31 7.15 -4.61
N TRP A 106 -0.83 7.17 -5.85
CA TRP A 106 0.53 7.59 -6.21
C TRP A 106 0.48 8.97 -6.86
N TYR A 107 1.23 9.91 -6.33
CA TYR A 107 1.45 11.20 -6.97
C TYR A 107 2.74 11.16 -7.80
N ALA A 108 2.74 11.85 -8.94
CA ALA A 108 3.94 11.99 -9.75
C ALA A 108 4.96 12.93 -9.08
N ALA A 109 6.24 12.63 -9.25
CA ALA A 109 7.32 13.44 -8.69
C ALA A 109 7.44 14.81 -9.38
N GLU A 110 7.16 14.85 -10.68
CA GLU A 110 7.31 16.03 -11.51
C GLU A 110 6.11 16.97 -11.46
N ASP A 111 4.90 16.42 -11.18
CA ASP A 111 3.67 17.22 -11.14
C ASP A 111 2.66 16.62 -10.15
N GLU A 112 2.39 17.32 -9.06
CA GLU A 112 1.42 16.90 -8.03
C GLU A 112 -0.01 16.75 -8.53
N ALA A 113 -0.35 17.41 -9.64
CA ALA A 113 -1.67 17.27 -10.25
C ALA A 113 -1.83 15.95 -11.01
N CYS A 114 -0.74 15.23 -11.26
CA CYS A 114 -0.73 13.94 -11.90
C CYS A 114 -0.74 12.82 -10.84
N ALA A 115 -1.73 11.95 -10.91
CA ALA A 115 -1.91 10.89 -9.93
C ALA A 115 -2.51 9.62 -10.52
N LEU A 116 -2.15 8.49 -9.92
CA LEU A 116 -2.75 7.18 -10.17
C LEU A 116 -3.44 6.70 -8.91
N ASN A 117 -4.72 6.43 -8.98
CA ASN A 117 -5.49 5.80 -7.92
C ASN A 117 -5.79 4.35 -8.27
N LEU A 118 -5.45 3.44 -7.37
CA LEU A 118 -5.79 2.04 -7.48
C LEU A 118 -6.73 1.65 -6.34
N PHE A 119 -7.76 0.91 -6.67
CA PHE A 119 -8.81 0.51 -5.75
C PHE A 119 -8.78 -1.00 -5.57
N PHE A 120 -8.53 -1.45 -4.35
CA PHE A 120 -8.49 -2.88 -4.01
C PHE A 120 -9.61 -3.22 -3.04
N GLY A 121 -10.37 -4.25 -3.37
CA GLY A 121 -11.38 -4.79 -2.47
C GLY A 121 -10.78 -5.41 -1.20
N ASP A 122 -11.63 -5.75 -0.24
CA ASP A 122 -11.21 -6.39 1.01
C ASP A 122 -10.53 -7.77 0.80
N ASP A 123 -10.75 -8.37 -0.35
CA ASP A 123 -10.08 -9.61 -0.77
C ASP A 123 -8.67 -9.37 -1.38
N GLY A 124 -8.22 -8.13 -1.45
CA GLY A 124 -6.93 -7.73 -2.00
C GLY A 124 -6.85 -7.76 -3.52
N LYS A 125 -7.98 -7.83 -4.20
CA LYS A 125 -8.05 -7.78 -5.67
C LYS A 125 -8.26 -6.37 -6.17
N LEU A 126 -7.63 -6.04 -7.28
CA LEU A 126 -7.85 -4.79 -7.98
C LEU A 126 -9.29 -4.76 -8.54
N VAL A 127 -10.06 -3.74 -8.19
CA VAL A 127 -11.46 -3.59 -8.61
C VAL A 127 -11.71 -2.37 -9.47
N ALA A 128 -10.84 -1.37 -9.39
CA ALA A 128 -10.91 -0.18 -10.24
C ALA A 128 -9.54 0.53 -10.28
N ALA A 129 -9.36 1.38 -11.26
CA ALA A 129 -8.23 2.31 -11.35
C ALA A 129 -8.72 3.67 -11.87
N GLY A 130 -8.03 4.73 -11.48
CA GLY A 130 -8.29 6.09 -11.94
C GLY A 130 -7.00 6.84 -12.21
N ALA A 131 -6.92 7.50 -13.35
CA ALA A 131 -5.79 8.33 -13.75
C ALA A 131 -6.20 9.81 -13.74
N TYR A 132 -5.38 10.64 -13.13
CA TYR A 132 -5.56 12.10 -13.11
C TYR A 132 -4.39 12.75 -13.86
N ASN A 133 -4.69 13.45 -14.94
CA ASN A 133 -3.70 14.14 -15.78
C ASN A 133 -2.52 13.27 -16.23
N LEU A 134 -2.74 11.97 -16.35
CA LEU A 134 -1.77 11.05 -16.96
C LEU A 134 -2.02 11.00 -18.46
N ASP A 135 -0.93 10.88 -19.23
CA ASP A 135 -0.96 10.73 -20.69
C ASP A 135 -1.29 9.26 -21.03
N VAL A 136 -2.56 9.00 -21.36
CA VAL A 136 -3.09 7.67 -21.65
C VAL A 136 -3.80 7.62 -22.97
#